data_c452bbd4eea6af53a57c0883741f3072
#
_entry.id   c452bbd4eea6af53a57c0883741f3072
#
_cell.length_a   1.000
_cell.length_b   1.000
_cell.length_c   1.000
_cell.angle_alpha   90.00
_cell.angle_beta   90.00
_cell.angle_gamma   90.00
#
_symmetry.space_group_name_H-M   'P 1'
#
loop_
_entity.id
_entity.type
_entity.pdbx_description
1 polymer ?
#
loop_
_entity_poly.entity_id
_entity_poly.type
_entity_poly.pdbx_seq_one_letter_code
_entity_poly.pdbx_strand_id
1 'polypeptide(L)'
;CMKKLFEEDRLQLRISGALGALPGEADDLSWKSYYKTGPEIGLYEKHLSIRAVKYFAAGTFGSQSAALYEDYTDRPGYRGKLNHSDEELYALVKEAYSHGFQVITHAIGDRANRQVIDTYEKVLGENSGADHRFRIEHFQLVTEEDVDRIRKLGILPGMQAIHAPRSAPMAERRIGKERAARSYASGMPWKKGVKVIGGSDSPSSPANPFWGIYAAVTRKDQDGNPEGGWFPENCISREAALRTYTDWAAFGQFEENIKGTIEKGKLADFVILDRDIMECPVDEIKDICVLKTVLGGKCVYEHI
;
A
#
# COMPACT_ATOMS: atom_id res chain seq x y z
N CYS A 1 -8.49 10.53 -18.39
CA CYS A 1 -9.58 9.57 -18.30
C CYS A 1 -10.44 9.80 -17.05
N MET A 2 -9.91 9.77 -15.81
CA MET A 2 -10.68 9.94 -14.57
C MET A 2 -11.45 11.26 -14.49
N LYS A 3 -10.81 12.41 -14.80
CA LYS A 3 -11.48 13.73 -14.80
C LYS A 3 -12.75 13.71 -15.66
N LYS A 4 -12.68 13.14 -16.88
CA LYS A 4 -13.84 13.03 -17.78
C LYS A 4 -14.98 12.19 -17.16
N LEU A 5 -14.66 11.10 -16.45
CA LEU A 5 -15.68 10.28 -15.79
C LEU A 5 -16.38 11.02 -14.65
N PHE A 6 -15.66 11.88 -13.91
CA PHE A 6 -16.28 12.75 -12.92
C PHE A 6 -17.14 13.84 -13.55
N GLU A 7 -16.68 14.47 -14.64
CA GLU A 7 -17.43 15.48 -15.39
C GLU A 7 -18.74 14.94 -15.98
N GLU A 8 -18.76 13.64 -16.32
CA GLU A 8 -19.92 12.91 -16.82
C GLU A 8 -20.79 12.28 -15.72
N ASP A 9 -20.50 12.52 -14.42
CA ASP A 9 -21.17 11.90 -13.25
C ASP A 9 -21.22 10.35 -13.31
N ARG A 10 -20.17 9.74 -13.85
CA ARG A 10 -20.04 8.29 -14.06
C ARG A 10 -19.15 7.60 -13.05
N LEU A 11 -18.58 8.33 -12.08
CA LEU A 11 -17.67 7.80 -11.10
C LEU A 11 -18.06 8.22 -9.69
N GLN A 12 -18.64 7.28 -8.95
CA GLN A 12 -19.11 7.46 -7.58
C GLN A 12 -18.09 6.92 -6.57
N LEU A 13 -16.87 7.49 -6.60
CA LEU A 13 -15.75 7.11 -5.73
C LEU A 13 -15.00 8.36 -5.28
N ARG A 14 -14.17 8.23 -4.22
CA ARG A 14 -13.09 9.17 -3.96
C ARG A 14 -11.76 8.53 -4.32
N ILE A 15 -10.98 9.23 -5.09
CA ILE A 15 -9.73 8.73 -5.66
C ILE A 15 -8.58 9.63 -5.22
N SER A 16 -7.57 9.05 -4.60
CA SER A 16 -6.25 9.65 -4.45
C SER A 16 -5.30 9.01 -5.46
N GLY A 17 -5.04 9.73 -6.54
CA GLY A 17 -4.26 9.26 -7.68
C GLY A 17 -2.77 9.48 -7.51
N ALA A 18 -1.98 8.58 -8.09
CA ALA A 18 -0.56 8.73 -8.28
C ALA A 18 -0.22 8.78 -9.78
N LEU A 19 0.62 9.73 -10.16
CA LEU A 19 1.18 9.84 -11.50
C LEU A 19 2.36 8.89 -11.65
N GLY A 20 2.64 8.42 -12.87
CA GLY A 20 3.81 7.60 -13.16
C GLY A 20 3.61 6.78 -14.42
N ALA A 21 4.71 6.26 -14.96
CA ALA A 21 4.71 5.28 -16.02
C ALA A 21 4.76 3.86 -15.44
N LEU A 22 4.05 2.93 -16.05
CA LEU A 22 4.22 1.50 -15.75
C LEU A 22 5.57 1.00 -16.23
N PRO A 23 6.13 -0.06 -15.62
CA PRO A 23 7.32 -0.71 -16.14
C PRO A 23 7.11 -1.12 -17.60
N GLY A 24 7.97 -0.63 -18.50
CA GLY A 24 7.85 -0.83 -19.96
C GLY A 24 7.19 0.33 -20.71
N GLU A 25 6.58 1.29 -20.02
CA GLU A 25 6.04 2.53 -20.60
C GLU A 25 6.90 3.75 -20.20
N ALA A 26 8.18 3.52 -19.96
CA ALA A 26 9.12 4.52 -19.47
C ALA A 26 9.26 5.77 -20.37
N ASP A 27 8.88 5.66 -21.64
CA ASP A 27 8.95 6.76 -22.60
C ASP A 27 7.75 7.71 -22.54
N ASP A 28 6.63 7.31 -21.90
CA ASP A 28 5.50 8.23 -21.65
C ASP A 28 5.76 9.09 -20.42
N LEU A 29 6.36 10.24 -20.64
CA LEU A 29 6.58 11.27 -19.62
C LEU A 29 5.49 12.37 -19.64
N SER A 30 4.38 12.16 -20.32
CA SER A 30 3.29 13.15 -20.43
C SER A 30 2.75 13.59 -19.06
N TRP A 31 2.78 12.70 -18.05
CA TRP A 31 2.41 13.00 -16.67
C TRP A 31 3.35 14.03 -16.00
N LYS A 32 4.59 14.22 -16.47
CA LYS A 32 5.50 15.26 -15.97
C LYS A 32 5.01 16.69 -16.28
N SER A 33 4.00 16.84 -17.13
CA SER A 33 3.33 18.13 -17.32
C SER A 33 2.75 18.67 -16.01
N TYR A 34 2.38 17.80 -15.08
CA TYR A 34 1.91 18.18 -13.74
C TYR A 34 3.00 18.84 -12.88
N TYR A 35 4.27 18.67 -13.19
CA TYR A 35 5.34 19.38 -12.47
C TYR A 35 5.28 20.91 -12.66
N LYS A 36 4.62 21.39 -13.70
CA LYS A 36 4.40 22.84 -13.94
C LYS A 36 3.34 23.43 -13.02
N THR A 37 2.36 22.64 -12.61
CA THR A 37 1.20 23.09 -11.82
C THR A 37 1.24 22.58 -10.38
N GLY A 38 2.01 21.54 -10.10
CA GLY A 38 2.04 20.84 -8.82
C GLY A 38 0.84 19.91 -8.63
N PRO A 39 0.68 19.34 -7.40
CA PRO A 39 -0.42 18.45 -7.06
C PRO A 39 -1.79 19.13 -7.20
N GLU A 40 -2.76 18.39 -7.69
CA GLU A 40 -4.17 18.83 -7.74
C GLU A 40 -4.95 18.16 -6.61
N ILE A 41 -5.51 18.94 -5.70
CA ILE A 41 -6.11 18.46 -4.46
C ILE A 41 -7.60 18.80 -4.40
N GLY A 42 -8.43 17.80 -4.10
CA GLY A 42 -9.85 17.99 -3.79
C GLY A 42 -10.71 18.41 -4.97
N LEU A 43 -10.33 18.06 -6.18
CA LEU A 43 -11.14 18.29 -7.39
C LEU A 43 -12.50 17.60 -7.27
N TYR A 44 -13.52 18.13 -7.98
CA TYR A 44 -14.87 17.57 -8.04
C TYR A 44 -15.44 17.32 -6.64
N GLU A 45 -15.54 18.37 -5.83
CA GLU A 45 -16.07 18.30 -4.45
C GLU A 45 -15.32 17.26 -3.57
N LYS A 46 -13.99 17.23 -3.66
CA LYS A 46 -13.10 16.31 -2.95
C LYS A 46 -13.19 14.85 -3.43
N HIS A 47 -13.67 14.60 -4.64
CA HIS A 47 -13.71 13.25 -5.21
C HIS A 47 -12.39 12.81 -5.83
N LEU A 48 -11.53 13.75 -6.26
CA LEU A 48 -10.26 13.42 -6.88
C LEU A 48 -9.13 14.29 -6.32
N SER A 49 -8.04 13.64 -5.89
CA SER A 49 -6.75 14.28 -5.63
C SER A 49 -5.68 13.57 -6.45
N ILE A 50 -4.79 14.33 -7.09
CA ILE A 50 -3.61 13.83 -7.80
C ILE A 50 -2.41 14.39 -7.05
N ARG A 51 -1.96 13.65 -6.03
CA ARG A 51 -0.97 14.14 -5.05
C ARG A 51 0.38 13.45 -5.16
N ALA A 52 0.43 12.24 -5.68
CA ALA A 52 1.62 11.41 -5.60
C ALA A 52 2.25 11.14 -6.97
N VAL A 53 3.53 10.77 -6.95
CA VAL A 53 4.23 10.15 -8.09
C VAL A 53 4.64 8.74 -7.70
N LYS A 54 4.41 7.76 -8.58
CA LYS A 54 4.72 6.35 -8.40
C LYS A 54 5.93 5.93 -9.20
N TYR A 55 6.90 5.27 -8.52
CA TYR A 55 8.06 4.62 -9.12
C TYR A 55 8.10 3.12 -8.81
N PHE A 56 8.95 2.38 -9.52
CA PHE A 56 9.16 0.94 -9.35
C PHE A 56 10.67 0.67 -9.21
N ALA A 57 11.11 0.31 -8.02
CA ALA A 57 12.53 0.01 -7.76
C ALA A 57 12.98 -1.32 -8.35
N ALA A 58 12.10 -2.32 -8.41
CA ALA A 58 12.34 -3.64 -9.00
C ALA A 58 11.01 -4.30 -9.38
N GLY A 59 11.04 -5.57 -9.78
CA GLY A 59 9.84 -6.35 -10.04
C GLY A 59 9.38 -7.20 -8.85
N THR A 60 8.82 -8.40 -9.11
CA THR A 60 8.11 -9.24 -8.14
C THR A 60 8.77 -10.60 -7.92
N PHE A 61 8.40 -11.32 -6.83
CA PHE A 61 8.84 -12.70 -6.60
C PHE A 61 8.28 -13.65 -7.66
N GLY A 62 7.04 -13.48 -8.07
CA GLY A 62 6.39 -14.35 -9.05
C GLY A 62 7.19 -14.47 -10.34
N SER A 63 7.63 -13.34 -10.88
CA SER A 63 8.45 -13.23 -12.10
C SER A 63 9.96 -13.39 -11.86
N GLN A 64 10.41 -13.61 -10.61
CA GLN A 64 11.82 -13.61 -10.19
C GLN A 64 12.57 -12.31 -10.55
N SER A 65 11.86 -11.19 -10.64
CA SER A 65 12.44 -9.88 -10.98
C SER A 65 12.61 -8.95 -9.78
N ALA A 66 12.13 -9.33 -8.58
CA ALA A 66 12.42 -8.61 -7.35
C ALA A 66 13.93 -8.67 -7.05
N ALA A 67 14.55 -7.52 -6.77
CA ALA A 67 15.98 -7.44 -6.47
C ALA A 67 16.28 -7.91 -5.05
N LEU A 68 17.12 -8.91 -4.91
CA LEU A 68 17.51 -9.55 -3.66
C LEU A 68 19.01 -9.40 -3.40
N TYR A 69 19.41 -9.49 -2.13
CA TYR A 69 20.82 -9.61 -1.74
C TYR A 69 21.36 -11.03 -1.96
N GLU A 70 20.53 -12.04 -1.70
CA GLU A 70 20.88 -13.44 -1.91
C GLU A 70 20.14 -13.99 -3.13
N ASP A 71 20.64 -15.10 -3.67
CA ASP A 71 20.03 -15.76 -4.82
C ASP A 71 18.59 -16.22 -4.52
N TYR A 72 17.77 -16.29 -5.56
CA TYR A 72 16.52 -17.03 -5.49
C TYR A 72 16.82 -18.48 -5.16
N THR A 73 16.12 -19.06 -4.18
CA THR A 73 16.33 -20.44 -3.74
C THR A 73 16.12 -21.45 -4.88
N ASP A 74 15.15 -21.18 -5.74
CA ASP A 74 14.83 -22.02 -6.90
C ASP A 74 15.55 -21.55 -8.19
N ARG A 75 16.51 -20.62 -8.09
CA ARG A 75 17.34 -20.17 -9.23
C ARG A 75 18.71 -19.69 -8.74
N PRO A 76 19.60 -20.64 -8.37
CA PRO A 76 20.97 -20.29 -7.96
C PRO A 76 21.71 -19.45 -9.00
N GLY A 77 22.49 -18.47 -8.54
CA GLY A 77 23.21 -17.51 -9.38
C GLY A 77 22.37 -16.34 -9.87
N TYR A 78 21.11 -16.22 -9.44
CA TYR A 78 20.24 -15.15 -9.88
C TYR A 78 19.51 -14.46 -8.71
N ARG A 79 19.57 -13.12 -8.70
CA ARG A 79 19.07 -12.26 -7.58
C ARG A 79 18.06 -11.21 -8.04
N GLY A 80 17.50 -11.32 -9.24
CA GLY A 80 16.71 -10.24 -9.82
C GLY A 80 17.57 -9.02 -10.16
N LYS A 81 16.95 -7.89 -10.40
CA LYS A 81 17.67 -6.64 -10.71
C LYS A 81 16.87 -5.43 -10.23
N LEU A 82 17.58 -4.35 -9.93
CA LEU A 82 17.01 -3.02 -9.75
C LEU A 82 16.65 -2.42 -11.12
N ASN A 83 15.58 -1.62 -11.15
CA ASN A 83 15.16 -0.91 -12.35
C ASN A 83 15.98 0.38 -12.58
N HIS A 84 16.55 0.92 -11.50
CA HIS A 84 17.30 2.18 -11.48
C HIS A 84 18.59 2.01 -10.71
N SER A 85 19.64 2.75 -11.10
CA SER A 85 20.79 2.97 -10.22
C SER A 85 20.39 3.82 -9.01
N ASP A 86 21.25 3.91 -8.00
CA ASP A 86 20.98 4.72 -6.79
C ASP A 86 20.89 6.21 -7.15
N GLU A 87 21.71 6.69 -8.09
CA GLU A 87 21.73 8.05 -8.58
C GLU A 87 20.46 8.39 -9.39
N GLU A 88 20.01 7.47 -10.24
CA GLU A 88 18.79 7.65 -11.03
C GLU A 88 17.55 7.71 -10.13
N LEU A 89 17.41 6.76 -9.19
CA LEU A 89 16.28 6.76 -8.28
C LEU A 89 16.29 8.01 -7.38
N TYR A 90 17.47 8.42 -6.90
CA TYR A 90 17.60 9.65 -6.13
C TYR A 90 17.16 10.88 -6.92
N ALA A 91 17.59 11.01 -8.18
CA ALA A 91 17.21 12.14 -9.03
C ALA A 91 15.70 12.17 -9.27
N LEU A 92 15.06 11.03 -9.54
CA LEU A 92 13.62 10.91 -9.75
C LEU A 92 12.83 11.29 -8.50
N VAL A 93 13.21 10.78 -7.34
CA VAL A 93 12.54 11.06 -6.06
C VAL A 93 12.69 12.52 -5.67
N LYS A 94 13.89 13.07 -5.79
CA LYS A 94 14.18 14.48 -5.51
C LYS A 94 13.41 15.42 -6.43
N GLU A 95 13.34 15.12 -7.74
CA GLU A 95 12.58 15.89 -8.72
C GLU A 95 11.09 15.94 -8.33
N ALA A 96 10.46 14.77 -8.12
CA ALA A 96 9.05 14.70 -7.76
C ALA A 96 8.75 15.47 -6.46
N TYR A 97 9.59 15.28 -5.44
CA TYR A 97 9.42 15.95 -4.15
C TYR A 97 9.61 17.48 -4.24
N SER A 98 10.57 17.95 -5.05
CA SER A 98 10.79 19.39 -5.27
C SER A 98 9.62 20.09 -5.95
N HIS A 99 8.78 19.34 -6.68
CA HIS A 99 7.54 19.83 -7.28
C HIS A 99 6.30 19.65 -6.36
N GLY A 100 6.50 19.30 -5.08
CA GLY A 100 5.44 19.22 -4.07
C GLY A 100 4.67 17.89 -4.06
N PHE A 101 5.13 16.87 -4.78
CA PHE A 101 4.46 15.56 -4.81
C PHE A 101 4.93 14.64 -3.68
N GLN A 102 4.00 13.89 -3.12
CA GLN A 102 4.31 12.70 -2.34
C GLN A 102 4.97 11.67 -3.25
N VAL A 103 5.98 10.96 -2.75
CA VAL A 103 6.61 9.88 -3.52
C VAL A 103 6.19 8.52 -2.99
N ILE A 104 5.84 7.64 -3.92
CA ILE A 104 5.44 6.26 -3.67
C ILE A 104 6.31 5.36 -4.52
N THR A 105 7.01 4.41 -3.90
CA THR A 105 7.88 3.49 -4.65
C THR A 105 7.54 2.04 -4.35
N HIS A 106 7.31 1.25 -5.40
CA HIS A 106 7.17 -0.20 -5.32
C HIS A 106 8.51 -0.84 -4.97
N ALA A 107 8.57 -1.63 -3.90
CA ALA A 107 9.74 -2.42 -3.54
C ALA A 107 9.33 -3.73 -2.84
N ILE A 108 9.71 -4.87 -3.45
CA ILE A 108 9.37 -6.21 -2.94
C ILE A 108 10.59 -6.91 -2.34
N GLY A 109 11.70 -7.01 -3.08
CA GLY A 109 12.94 -7.62 -2.61
C GLY A 109 13.64 -6.77 -1.56
N ASP A 110 14.44 -7.40 -0.70
CA ASP A 110 15.19 -6.74 0.37
C ASP A 110 16.20 -5.72 -0.16
N ARG A 111 16.88 -6.02 -1.27
CA ARG A 111 17.78 -5.06 -1.93
C ARG A 111 17.02 -3.85 -2.48
N ALA A 112 15.83 -4.06 -3.07
CA ALA A 112 15.00 -2.97 -3.56
C ALA A 112 14.47 -2.09 -2.41
N ASN A 113 13.98 -2.71 -1.33
CA ASN A 113 13.54 -1.97 -0.14
C ASN A 113 14.67 -1.12 0.45
N ARG A 114 15.88 -1.69 0.57
CA ARG A 114 17.05 -0.95 1.08
C ARG A 114 17.39 0.23 0.19
N GLN A 115 17.42 0.05 -1.14
CA GLN A 115 17.66 1.14 -2.10
C GLN A 115 16.66 2.29 -1.92
N VAL A 116 15.37 1.98 -1.77
CA VAL A 116 14.33 2.99 -1.58
C VAL A 116 14.49 3.72 -0.25
N ILE A 117 14.78 2.99 0.83
CA ILE A 117 15.01 3.60 2.16
C ILE A 117 16.22 4.53 2.12
N ASP A 118 17.34 4.08 1.54
CA ASP A 118 18.57 4.89 1.42
C ASP A 118 18.31 6.15 0.59
N THR A 119 17.58 6.02 -0.52
CA THR A 119 17.17 7.13 -1.37
C THR A 119 16.29 8.14 -0.63
N TYR A 120 15.28 7.66 0.08
CA TYR A 120 14.36 8.52 0.84
C TYR A 120 15.07 9.23 1.98
N GLU A 121 15.93 8.52 2.73
CA GLU A 121 16.75 9.11 3.80
C GLU A 121 17.64 10.25 3.28
N LYS A 122 18.28 10.05 2.13
CA LYS A 122 19.12 11.05 1.47
C LYS A 122 18.31 12.30 1.05
N VAL A 123 17.16 12.11 0.41
CA VAL A 123 16.29 13.21 -0.01
C VAL A 123 15.70 13.97 1.18
N LEU A 124 15.27 13.26 2.22
CA LEU A 124 14.67 13.83 3.42
C LEU A 124 15.71 14.53 4.32
N GLY A 125 16.96 14.05 4.34
CA GLY A 125 18.06 14.70 5.07
C GLY A 125 18.33 16.13 4.59
N GLU A 126 18.00 16.42 3.33
CA GLU A 126 18.07 17.78 2.76
C GLU A 126 16.88 18.66 3.18
N ASN A 127 15.78 18.07 3.68
CA ASN A 127 14.50 18.72 4.00
C ASN A 127 13.95 18.25 5.36
N SER A 128 14.76 18.26 6.39
CA SER A 128 14.39 17.75 7.71
C SER A 128 13.17 18.49 8.29
N GLY A 129 12.19 17.71 8.77
CA GLY A 129 11.00 18.23 9.46
C GLY A 129 9.77 18.43 8.58
N ALA A 130 9.83 18.16 7.26
CA ALA A 130 8.66 18.25 6.41
C ALA A 130 7.74 17.03 6.59
N ASP A 131 6.42 17.25 6.55
CA ASP A 131 5.42 16.17 6.49
C ASP A 131 5.35 15.61 5.06
N HIS A 132 6.21 14.64 4.77
CA HIS A 132 6.37 14.08 3.42
C HIS A 132 5.50 12.86 3.15
N ARG A 133 5.22 12.04 4.15
CA ARG A 133 4.46 10.77 4.08
C ARG A 133 4.84 9.90 2.89
N PHE A 134 6.15 9.83 2.57
CA PHE A 134 6.63 8.93 1.52
C PHE A 134 6.21 7.50 1.81
N ARG A 135 5.88 6.74 0.75
CA ARG A 135 5.41 5.36 0.90
C ARG A 135 6.30 4.38 0.15
N ILE A 136 6.46 3.21 0.73
CA ILE A 136 7.01 2.04 0.06
C ILE A 136 5.87 1.04 -0.12
N GLU A 137 5.44 0.85 -1.37
CA GLU A 137 4.40 -0.13 -1.69
C GLU A 137 4.96 -1.53 -1.66
N HIS A 138 4.19 -2.44 -1.13
CA HIS A 138 4.47 -3.81 -0.76
C HIS A 138 5.36 -3.92 0.47
N PHE A 139 6.52 -3.26 0.54
CA PHE A 139 7.43 -3.35 1.69
C PHE A 139 7.57 -4.81 2.14
N GLN A 140 7.82 -5.71 1.17
CA GLN A 140 7.41 -7.10 1.31
C GLN A 140 8.47 -7.97 1.97
N LEU A 141 9.74 -7.91 1.56
CA LEU A 141 10.85 -8.60 2.23
C LEU A 141 11.77 -7.55 2.84
N VAL A 142 11.81 -7.52 4.17
CA VAL A 142 12.52 -6.49 4.93
C VAL A 142 13.18 -7.08 6.17
N THR A 143 14.05 -6.31 6.80
CA THR A 143 14.68 -6.63 8.08
C THR A 143 14.09 -5.77 9.20
N GLU A 144 14.38 -6.13 10.46
CA GLU A 144 14.06 -5.31 11.62
C GLU A 144 14.69 -3.92 11.53
N GLU A 145 15.93 -3.84 11.03
CA GLU A 145 16.63 -2.57 10.81
C GLU A 145 15.89 -1.68 9.79
N ASP A 146 15.38 -2.25 8.70
CA ASP A 146 14.61 -1.50 7.71
C ASP A 146 13.34 -0.91 8.33
N VAL A 147 12.66 -1.68 9.20
CA VAL A 147 11.48 -1.20 9.94
C VAL A 147 11.85 -0.07 10.91
N ASP A 148 12.96 -0.16 11.63
CA ASP A 148 13.42 0.91 12.51
C ASP A 148 13.76 2.19 11.73
N ARG A 149 14.37 2.04 10.57
CA ARG A 149 14.69 3.18 9.69
C ARG A 149 13.44 3.86 9.15
N ILE A 150 12.47 3.13 8.60
CA ILE A 150 11.24 3.74 8.12
C ILE A 150 10.46 4.43 9.24
N ARG A 151 10.44 3.85 10.44
CA ARG A 151 9.85 4.47 11.62
C ARG A 151 10.51 5.81 11.96
N LYS A 152 11.83 5.85 12.02
CA LYS A 152 12.62 7.07 12.29
C LYS A 152 12.39 8.15 11.24
N LEU A 153 12.29 7.75 9.97
CA LEU A 153 12.13 8.65 8.85
C LEU A 153 10.67 9.06 8.60
N GLY A 154 9.68 8.44 9.27
CA GLY A 154 8.26 8.72 9.00
C GLY A 154 7.77 8.18 7.66
N ILE A 155 8.45 7.18 7.09
CA ILE A 155 8.05 6.50 5.85
C ILE A 155 6.93 5.50 6.16
N LEU A 156 5.93 5.42 5.29
CA LEU A 156 4.76 4.57 5.46
C LEU A 156 4.85 3.32 4.59
N PRO A 157 4.74 2.11 5.14
CA PRO A 157 4.62 0.89 4.35
C PRO A 157 3.18 0.73 3.84
N GLY A 158 3.01 0.56 2.52
CA GLY A 158 1.75 0.20 1.87
C GLY A 158 1.71 -1.31 1.66
N MET A 159 0.95 -2.05 2.48
CA MET A 159 1.02 -3.50 2.51
C MET A 159 -0.32 -4.15 2.16
N GLN A 160 -0.26 -5.24 1.41
CA GLN A 160 -1.42 -6.01 0.99
C GLN A 160 -1.45 -7.34 1.74
N ALA A 161 -2.12 -7.36 2.91
CA ALA A 161 -2.16 -8.55 3.75
C ALA A 161 -2.76 -9.78 3.03
N ILE A 162 -3.70 -9.56 2.11
CA ILE A 162 -4.30 -10.61 1.28
C ILE A 162 -3.28 -11.38 0.44
N HIS A 163 -2.14 -10.78 0.09
CA HIS A 163 -1.09 -11.44 -0.67
C HIS A 163 -0.36 -12.51 0.14
N ALA A 164 -0.26 -12.36 1.46
CA ALA A 164 0.53 -13.23 2.31
C ALA A 164 0.13 -14.71 2.21
N PRO A 165 -1.09 -15.13 2.60
CA PRO A 165 -1.48 -16.54 2.54
C PRO A 165 -1.55 -17.06 1.11
N ARG A 166 -2.02 -16.24 0.16
CA ARG A 166 -2.16 -16.63 -1.26
C ARG A 166 -0.81 -16.88 -1.93
N SER A 167 0.22 -16.18 -1.52
CA SER A 167 1.56 -16.29 -2.09
C SER A 167 2.49 -17.21 -1.31
N ALA A 168 2.06 -17.76 -0.17
CA ALA A 168 2.89 -18.52 0.74
C ALA A 168 3.71 -19.65 0.06
N PRO A 169 3.10 -20.58 -0.73
CA PRO A 169 3.88 -21.63 -1.38
C PRO A 169 4.87 -21.12 -2.41
N MET A 170 4.50 -20.05 -3.12
CA MET A 170 5.38 -19.42 -4.11
C MET A 170 6.54 -18.72 -3.40
N ALA A 171 6.28 -17.95 -2.34
CA ALA A 171 7.29 -17.23 -1.59
C ALA A 171 8.33 -18.19 -0.98
N GLU A 172 7.90 -19.25 -0.30
CA GLU A 172 8.81 -20.25 0.27
C GLU A 172 9.68 -20.94 -0.78
N ARG A 173 9.12 -21.24 -1.96
CA ARG A 173 9.91 -21.78 -3.08
C ARG A 173 10.94 -20.77 -3.60
N ARG A 174 10.57 -19.49 -3.73
CA ARG A 174 11.40 -18.44 -4.32
C ARG A 174 12.55 -18.00 -3.41
N ILE A 175 12.28 -17.83 -2.12
CA ILE A 175 13.22 -17.22 -1.17
C ILE A 175 13.55 -18.09 0.03
N GLY A 176 13.02 -19.31 0.10
CA GLY A 176 13.18 -20.22 1.25
C GLY A 176 12.35 -19.80 2.46
N LYS A 177 12.10 -20.76 3.37
CA LYS A 177 11.21 -20.55 4.52
C LYS A 177 11.70 -19.48 5.49
N GLU A 178 13.00 -19.40 5.72
CA GLU A 178 13.60 -18.41 6.64
C GLU A 178 13.35 -16.97 6.18
N ARG A 179 13.66 -16.65 4.93
CA ARG A 179 13.38 -15.32 4.37
C ARG A 179 11.87 -15.07 4.24
N ALA A 180 11.09 -16.10 3.92
CA ALA A 180 9.65 -16.02 3.82
C ALA A 180 8.98 -15.61 5.14
N ALA A 181 9.54 -15.98 6.30
CA ALA A 181 9.01 -15.63 7.62
C ALA A 181 8.98 -14.10 7.87
N ARG A 182 9.88 -13.36 7.27
CA ARG A 182 9.92 -11.88 7.32
C ARG A 182 9.39 -11.20 6.06
N SER A 183 8.66 -11.97 5.23
CA SER A 183 8.01 -11.46 4.02
C SER A 183 6.51 -11.29 4.23
N TYR A 184 5.93 -10.26 3.61
CA TYR A 184 4.52 -9.88 3.81
C TYR A 184 4.15 -9.66 5.30
N ALA A 185 5.12 -9.29 6.10
CA ALA A 185 5.03 -9.29 7.56
C ALA A 185 4.49 -7.96 8.11
N SER A 186 3.21 -7.67 7.90
CA SER A 186 2.56 -6.44 8.39
C SER A 186 2.63 -6.28 9.92
N GLY A 187 2.77 -7.38 10.65
CA GLY A 187 3.00 -7.38 12.09
C GLY A 187 4.34 -6.75 12.50
N MET A 188 5.38 -6.81 11.66
CA MET A 188 6.69 -6.22 12.00
C MET A 188 6.62 -4.68 12.16
N PRO A 189 6.18 -3.89 11.16
CA PRO A 189 6.06 -2.44 11.33
C PRO A 189 4.99 -2.06 12.36
N TRP A 190 3.85 -2.79 12.41
CA TRP A 190 2.81 -2.52 13.38
C TRP A 190 3.28 -2.63 14.83
N LYS A 191 3.98 -3.70 15.19
CA LYS A 191 4.52 -3.89 16.56
C LYS A 191 5.51 -2.80 16.98
N LYS A 192 6.15 -2.16 16.02
CA LYS A 192 7.03 -1.01 16.25
C LYS A 192 6.30 0.35 16.21
N GLY A 193 4.96 0.35 16.15
CA GLY A 193 4.14 1.55 16.16
C GLY A 193 4.10 2.31 14.83
N VAL A 194 4.50 1.68 13.73
CA VAL A 194 4.40 2.26 12.38
C VAL A 194 2.97 2.07 11.86
N LYS A 195 2.38 3.14 11.30
CA LYS A 195 1.10 3.04 10.60
C LYS A 195 1.29 2.27 9.29
N VAL A 196 0.54 1.20 9.11
CA VAL A 196 0.53 0.40 7.88
C VAL A 196 -0.66 0.82 7.02
N ILE A 197 -0.40 1.15 5.76
CA ILE A 197 -1.45 1.48 4.80
C ILE A 197 -1.89 0.19 4.12
N GLY A 198 -3.17 -0.18 4.29
CA GLY A 198 -3.73 -1.39 3.70
C GLY A 198 -4.18 -1.19 2.25
N GLY A 199 -4.31 -2.28 1.52
CA GLY A 199 -4.82 -2.29 0.16
C GLY A 199 -4.93 -3.72 -0.39
N SER A 200 -5.58 -3.86 -1.54
CA SER A 200 -5.71 -5.14 -2.25
C SER A 200 -4.75 -5.27 -3.43
N ASP A 201 -4.24 -4.16 -3.94
CA ASP A 201 -3.49 -4.11 -5.20
C ASP A 201 -4.35 -4.65 -6.38
N SER A 202 -5.65 -4.31 -6.37
CA SER A 202 -6.56 -4.73 -7.44
C SER A 202 -6.10 -4.18 -8.81
N PRO A 203 -6.12 -5.02 -9.87
CA PRO A 203 -6.74 -6.35 -10.00
C PRO A 203 -5.84 -7.54 -9.64
N SER A 204 -4.64 -7.32 -9.13
CA SER A 204 -3.72 -8.39 -8.69
C SER A 204 -4.37 -9.28 -7.61
N SER A 205 -5.20 -8.69 -6.75
CA SER A 205 -6.09 -9.39 -5.83
C SER A 205 -7.49 -8.77 -5.87
N PRO A 206 -8.53 -9.50 -5.43
CA PRO A 206 -9.88 -8.95 -5.32
C PRO A 206 -9.92 -7.69 -4.44
N ALA A 207 -10.75 -6.74 -4.84
CA ALA A 207 -10.86 -5.44 -4.16
C ALA A 207 -11.61 -5.48 -2.82
N ASN A 208 -12.15 -6.66 -2.39
CA ASN A 208 -12.89 -6.80 -1.15
C ASN A 208 -11.99 -6.53 0.07
N PRO A 209 -12.22 -5.47 0.86
CA PRO A 209 -11.38 -5.12 1.99
C PRO A 209 -11.46 -6.13 3.14
N PHE A 210 -12.59 -6.83 3.32
CA PHE A 210 -12.76 -7.80 4.40
C PHE A 210 -11.84 -9.01 4.23
N TRP A 211 -11.52 -9.40 3.00
CA TRP A 211 -10.54 -10.45 2.73
C TRP A 211 -9.12 -10.01 3.14
N GLY A 212 -8.79 -8.74 2.91
CA GLY A 212 -7.53 -8.18 3.37
C GLY A 212 -7.46 -8.04 4.90
N ILE A 213 -8.55 -7.61 5.55
CA ILE A 213 -8.67 -7.53 7.00
C ILE A 213 -8.58 -8.94 7.62
N TYR A 214 -9.30 -9.92 7.08
CA TYR A 214 -9.22 -11.32 7.52
C TYR A 214 -7.80 -11.85 7.43
N ALA A 215 -7.14 -11.68 6.28
CA ALA A 215 -5.76 -12.12 6.11
C ALA A 215 -4.78 -11.41 7.04
N ALA A 216 -5.00 -10.12 7.37
CA ALA A 216 -4.18 -9.37 8.32
C ALA A 216 -4.29 -9.90 9.75
N VAL A 217 -5.49 -10.36 10.14
CA VAL A 217 -5.78 -10.87 11.50
C VAL A 217 -5.42 -12.35 11.66
N THR A 218 -5.56 -13.16 10.59
CA THR A 218 -5.43 -14.61 10.68
C THR A 218 -4.25 -15.20 9.95
N ARG A 219 -3.71 -14.48 8.95
CA ARG A 219 -2.71 -14.99 8.01
C ARG A 219 -3.21 -16.20 7.20
N LYS A 220 -4.54 -16.29 7.00
CA LYS A 220 -5.22 -17.32 6.20
C LYS A 220 -5.85 -16.70 4.95
N ASP A 221 -6.00 -17.50 3.91
CA ASP A 221 -6.80 -17.14 2.72
C ASP A 221 -8.31 -17.31 2.97
N GLN A 222 -9.13 -17.07 1.94
CA GLN A 222 -10.59 -17.13 2.04
C GLN A 222 -11.11 -18.54 2.35
N ASP A 223 -10.33 -19.59 2.06
CA ASP A 223 -10.67 -20.98 2.34
C ASP A 223 -10.17 -21.43 3.72
N GLY A 224 -9.55 -20.52 4.48
CA GLY A 224 -9.03 -20.79 5.82
C GLY A 224 -7.62 -21.40 5.84
N ASN A 225 -6.88 -21.37 4.73
CA ASN A 225 -5.55 -21.96 4.61
C ASN A 225 -4.42 -20.93 4.72
N PRO A 226 -3.22 -21.36 5.20
CA PRO A 226 -2.97 -22.62 5.86
C PRO A 226 -3.60 -22.66 7.27
N GLU A 227 -3.89 -23.87 7.78
CA GLU A 227 -4.35 -24.04 9.15
C GLU A 227 -3.36 -23.40 10.13
N GLY A 228 -3.86 -22.65 11.13
CA GLY A 228 -3.06 -21.88 12.06
C GLY A 228 -2.51 -20.56 11.50
N GLY A 229 -2.61 -20.31 10.20
CA GLY A 229 -2.08 -19.13 9.53
C GLY A 229 -0.61 -19.23 9.11
N TRP A 230 -0.24 -18.55 8.04
CA TRP A 230 1.14 -18.50 7.54
C TRP A 230 1.98 -17.49 8.32
N PHE A 231 2.91 -17.97 9.15
CA PHE A 231 3.69 -17.15 10.10
C PHE A 231 2.77 -16.25 10.96
N PRO A 232 1.94 -16.85 11.86
CA PRO A 232 0.90 -16.14 12.61
C PRO A 232 1.43 -15.07 13.56
N GLU A 233 2.73 -15.10 13.89
CA GLU A 233 3.40 -14.03 14.63
C GLU A 233 3.36 -12.67 13.90
N ASN A 234 3.06 -12.66 12.60
CA ASN A 234 2.89 -11.47 11.78
C ASN A 234 1.45 -10.98 11.67
N CYS A 235 0.51 -11.58 12.41
CA CYS A 235 -0.84 -11.04 12.56
C CYS A 235 -0.82 -9.67 13.24
N ILE A 236 -1.81 -8.86 12.90
CA ILE A 236 -2.11 -7.60 13.60
C ILE A 236 -3.49 -7.69 14.27
N SER A 237 -3.78 -6.81 15.20
CA SER A 237 -5.10 -6.80 15.85
C SER A 237 -6.21 -6.45 14.85
N ARG A 238 -7.45 -6.85 15.16
CA ARG A 238 -8.64 -6.54 14.37
C ARG A 238 -8.83 -5.03 14.19
N GLU A 239 -8.67 -4.27 15.28
CA GLU A 239 -8.69 -2.82 15.23
C GLU A 239 -7.63 -2.25 14.29
N ALA A 240 -6.36 -2.70 14.42
CA ALA A 240 -5.30 -2.26 13.54
C ALA A 240 -5.58 -2.61 12.09
N ALA A 241 -6.09 -3.81 11.80
CA ALA A 241 -6.46 -4.23 10.46
C ALA A 241 -7.56 -3.33 9.85
N LEU A 242 -8.58 -2.96 10.62
CA LEU A 242 -9.60 -2.01 10.18
C LEU A 242 -8.99 -0.62 9.91
N ARG A 243 -8.10 -0.15 10.77
CA ARG A 243 -7.42 1.15 10.61
C ARG A 243 -6.55 1.21 9.36
N THR A 244 -5.98 0.09 8.90
CA THR A 244 -5.21 0.08 7.65
C THR A 244 -6.05 0.46 6.43
N TYR A 245 -7.37 0.23 6.46
CA TYR A 245 -8.32 0.56 5.40
C TYR A 245 -9.12 1.85 5.66
N THR A 246 -8.95 2.48 6.83
CA THR A 246 -9.72 3.66 7.24
C THR A 246 -8.80 4.85 7.57
N ASP A 247 -8.57 5.15 8.84
CA ASP A 247 -7.86 6.36 9.28
C ASP A 247 -6.37 6.36 8.89
N TRP A 248 -5.69 5.21 8.92
CA TRP A 248 -4.30 5.15 8.45
C TRP A 248 -4.19 5.31 6.93
N ALA A 249 -5.14 4.74 6.17
CA ALA A 249 -5.20 4.97 4.72
C ALA A 249 -5.46 6.45 4.41
N ALA A 250 -6.38 7.09 5.11
CA ALA A 250 -6.65 8.52 4.98
C ALA A 250 -5.41 9.36 5.34
N PHE A 251 -4.71 9.00 6.43
CA PHE A 251 -3.44 9.63 6.80
C PHE A 251 -2.39 9.50 5.69
N GLY A 252 -2.21 8.32 5.11
CA GLY A 252 -1.27 8.10 4.00
C GLY A 252 -1.57 8.91 2.73
N GLN A 253 -2.77 9.50 2.64
CA GLN A 253 -3.23 10.34 1.54
C GLN A 253 -3.32 11.83 1.91
N PHE A 254 -2.96 12.24 3.14
CA PHE A 254 -3.16 13.59 3.70
C PHE A 254 -4.64 14.00 3.77
N GLU A 255 -5.53 13.06 3.96
CA GLU A 255 -6.98 13.28 3.97
C GLU A 255 -7.64 12.89 5.31
N GLU A 256 -6.86 12.64 6.37
CA GLU A 256 -7.34 12.28 7.71
C GLU A 256 -8.22 13.34 8.36
N ASN A 257 -8.10 14.59 7.94
CA ASN A 257 -8.94 15.69 8.43
C ASN A 257 -10.32 15.73 7.76
N ILE A 258 -10.52 14.98 6.67
CA ILE A 258 -11.76 14.99 5.90
C ILE A 258 -12.45 13.64 5.80
N LYS A 259 -11.74 12.53 6.03
CA LYS A 259 -12.26 11.15 5.98
C LYS A 259 -11.46 10.19 6.86
N GLY A 260 -11.84 8.92 6.89
CA GLY A 260 -11.15 7.83 7.60
C GLY A 260 -11.74 7.51 8.96
N THR A 261 -12.50 8.42 9.56
CA THR A 261 -13.27 8.21 10.80
C THR A 261 -14.64 8.84 10.67
N ILE A 262 -15.61 8.34 11.44
CA ILE A 262 -16.97 8.92 11.53
C ILE A 262 -16.96 9.97 12.64
N GLU A 263 -16.66 11.21 12.27
CA GLU A 263 -16.55 12.34 13.19
C GLU A 263 -17.25 13.59 12.62
N LYS A 264 -17.76 14.45 13.53
CA LYS A 264 -18.36 15.74 13.13
C LYS A 264 -17.34 16.60 12.37
N GLY A 265 -17.74 17.06 11.20
CA GLY A 265 -16.91 17.89 10.31
C GLY A 265 -16.20 17.12 9.21
N LYS A 266 -16.19 15.80 9.26
CA LYS A 266 -15.69 14.95 8.16
C LYS A 266 -16.78 14.63 7.14
N LEU A 267 -16.37 14.15 5.99
CA LEU A 267 -17.28 13.69 4.94
C LEU A 267 -18.13 12.52 5.45
N ALA A 268 -19.39 12.50 5.09
CA ALA A 268 -20.30 11.41 5.40
C ALA A 268 -20.06 10.23 4.44
N ASP A 269 -18.88 9.63 4.54
CA ASP A 269 -18.45 8.45 3.77
C ASP A 269 -18.36 7.26 4.72
N PHE A 270 -19.29 6.32 4.62
CA PHE A 270 -19.33 5.14 5.48
C PHE A 270 -20.05 3.97 4.81
N VAL A 271 -19.86 2.78 5.36
CA VAL A 271 -20.59 1.57 4.99
C VAL A 271 -21.42 1.08 6.17
N ILE A 272 -22.55 0.44 5.86
CA ILE A 272 -23.36 -0.32 6.82
C ILE A 272 -23.13 -1.79 6.52
N LEU A 273 -22.76 -2.55 7.53
CA LEU A 273 -22.41 -3.96 7.43
C LEU A 273 -23.56 -4.84 7.99
N ASP A 274 -23.60 -6.08 7.55
CA ASP A 274 -24.58 -7.08 8.04
C ASP A 274 -24.29 -7.55 9.48
N ARG A 275 -23.05 -7.33 9.96
CA ARG A 275 -22.60 -7.71 11.31
C ARG A 275 -21.52 -6.78 11.83
N ASP A 276 -21.31 -6.79 13.17
CA ASP A 276 -20.22 -6.02 13.78
C ASP A 276 -18.87 -6.69 13.52
N ILE A 277 -18.03 -6.01 12.74
CA ILE A 277 -16.68 -6.49 12.42
C ILE A 277 -15.78 -6.65 13.64
N MET A 278 -16.05 -5.92 14.74
CA MET A 278 -15.25 -6.00 15.96
C MET A 278 -15.65 -7.18 16.85
N GLU A 279 -16.90 -7.65 16.77
CA GLU A 279 -17.48 -8.66 17.67
C GLU A 279 -17.69 -10.03 17.00
N CYS A 280 -17.90 -10.08 15.68
CA CYS A 280 -18.15 -11.34 14.98
C CYS A 280 -17.01 -12.36 15.15
N PRO A 281 -17.28 -13.69 15.05
CA PRO A 281 -16.22 -14.69 14.99
C PRO A 281 -15.16 -14.33 13.94
N VAL A 282 -13.88 -14.58 14.24
CA VAL A 282 -12.78 -14.15 13.37
C VAL A 282 -12.89 -14.72 11.96
N ASP A 283 -13.31 -15.97 11.83
CA ASP A 283 -13.44 -16.64 10.53
C ASP A 283 -14.66 -16.13 9.72
N GLU A 284 -15.55 -15.34 10.32
CA GLU A 284 -16.67 -14.67 9.62
C GLU A 284 -16.33 -13.30 9.05
N ILE A 285 -15.17 -12.73 9.39
CA ILE A 285 -14.75 -11.42 8.86
C ILE A 285 -14.74 -11.42 7.32
N LYS A 286 -14.28 -12.50 6.71
CA LYS A 286 -14.21 -12.66 5.25
C LYS A 286 -15.58 -12.70 4.56
N ASP A 287 -16.63 -13.04 5.31
CA ASP A 287 -18.00 -13.23 4.85
C ASP A 287 -18.90 -12.01 5.13
N ILE A 288 -18.33 -10.93 5.68
CA ILE A 288 -19.05 -9.69 5.94
C ILE A 288 -19.59 -9.10 4.63
N CYS A 289 -20.88 -8.79 4.63
CA CYS A 289 -21.57 -8.15 3.53
C CYS A 289 -21.79 -6.66 3.79
N VAL A 290 -21.54 -5.83 2.78
CA VAL A 290 -21.92 -4.41 2.81
C VAL A 290 -23.39 -4.31 2.44
N LEU A 291 -24.20 -3.83 3.38
CA LEU A 291 -25.63 -3.57 3.15
C LEU A 291 -25.85 -2.23 2.44
N LYS A 292 -25.08 -1.21 2.83
CA LYS A 292 -25.14 0.11 2.17
C LYS A 292 -23.76 0.76 2.11
N THR A 293 -23.53 1.51 1.02
CA THR A 293 -22.40 2.43 0.92
C THR A 293 -22.94 3.85 0.78
N VAL A 294 -22.48 4.73 1.65
CA VAL A 294 -22.81 6.16 1.64
C VAL A 294 -21.56 6.94 1.28
N LEU A 295 -21.68 7.82 0.30
CA LEU A 295 -20.62 8.71 -0.17
C LEU A 295 -21.11 10.16 -0.16
N GLY A 296 -20.48 11.03 0.63
CA GLY A 296 -20.90 12.42 0.79
C GLY A 296 -22.36 12.56 1.27
N GLY A 297 -22.84 11.62 2.07
CA GLY A 297 -24.22 11.59 2.59
C GLY A 297 -25.25 11.00 1.61
N LYS A 298 -24.86 10.60 0.39
CA LYS A 298 -25.74 9.93 -0.58
C LYS A 298 -25.51 8.43 -0.56
N CYS A 299 -26.58 7.63 -0.56
CA CYS A 299 -26.50 6.19 -0.73
C CYS A 299 -26.13 5.91 -2.20
N VAL A 300 -24.96 5.29 -2.43
CA VAL A 300 -24.46 4.94 -3.77
C VAL A 300 -24.53 3.44 -4.05
N TYR A 301 -24.75 2.63 -3.02
CA TYR A 301 -24.96 1.20 -3.12
C TYR A 301 -25.88 0.74 -2.00
N GLU A 302 -26.83 -0.14 -2.31
CA GLU A 302 -27.71 -0.84 -1.37
C GLU A 302 -27.83 -2.30 -1.81
N HIS A 303 -27.59 -3.20 -0.88
CA HIS A 303 -27.76 -4.64 -1.08
C HIS A 303 -29.26 -4.95 -1.08
N ILE A 304 -29.77 -5.56 -2.14
CA ILE A 304 -31.16 -5.94 -2.36
C ILE A 304 -31.37 -7.40 -1.97
#